data_bd73a2152b16d1e56fa44e3f8667356e
#
_entry.id   bd73a2152b16d1e56fa44e3f8667356e
#
_cell.length_a   1.000
_cell.length_b   1.000
_cell.length_c   1.000
_cell.angle_alpha   90.00
_cell.angle_beta   90.00
_cell.angle_gamma   90.00
#
_symmetry.space_group_name_H-M   'P 1'
#
loop_
_entity.id
_entity.type
_entity.pdbx_description
1 polymer ?
#
loop_
_entity_poly.entity_id
_entity_poly.type
_entity_poly.pdbx_seq_one_letter_code
_entity_poly.pdbx_strand_id
1 'polypeptide(L)'
;MPETSTPPRRIVILISGRGSNMQALVQACRQQGWPATIAAVIASRPDAAGLEWAAAQGIATAALYHKDYASREAFDAALAAEIDLHAPDYVILAGFMRVLTPGFVNRYSGRLVNIHPSLLPAFPGLHTHAQALATGVRVHGCTVHFVTPVLDHGPIIAQGCVPILAGDTPERLAERVLEVEHQAFPAAVRWLAEGRVTLTNDHRVDVQGDPDRLFTWSAAAXAX
;
A
#
# COMPACT_ATOMS: atom_id res chain seq x y z
N MET A 1 -12.92 -37.13 -2.30
CA MET A 1 -12.65 -36.24 -1.18
C MET A 1 -12.92 -34.82 -1.63
N PRO A 2 -13.82 -34.06 -0.99
CA PRO A 2 -13.97 -32.66 -1.36
C PRO A 2 -12.67 -31.93 -1.05
N GLU A 3 -12.17 -31.22 -2.05
CA GLU A 3 -10.99 -30.37 -1.84
C GLU A 3 -11.36 -29.34 -0.79
N THR A 4 -10.66 -29.37 0.35
CA THR A 4 -10.86 -28.33 1.34
C THR A 4 -10.23 -27.04 0.76
N SER A 5 -11.07 -26.17 0.23
CA SER A 5 -10.58 -24.90 -0.31
C SER A 5 -10.02 -24.07 0.84
N THR A 6 -8.82 -23.51 0.62
CA THR A 6 -8.21 -22.59 1.57
C THR A 6 -9.13 -21.38 1.74
N PRO A 7 -9.43 -20.95 2.98
CA PRO A 7 -10.25 -19.76 3.14
C PRO A 7 -9.60 -18.55 2.47
N PRO A 8 -10.38 -17.61 1.96
CA PRO A 8 -9.80 -16.39 1.38
C PRO A 8 -8.96 -15.64 2.41
N ARG A 9 -7.85 -15.09 1.96
CA ARG A 9 -7.02 -14.25 2.82
C ARG A 9 -7.77 -12.97 3.16
N ARG A 10 -7.66 -12.56 4.42
CA ARG A 10 -8.35 -11.38 4.90
C ARG A 10 -7.39 -10.20 4.89
N ILE A 11 -7.83 -9.11 4.30
CA ILE A 11 -7.02 -7.91 4.11
C ILE A 11 -7.70 -6.73 4.79
N VAL A 12 -6.95 -6.01 5.60
CA VAL A 12 -7.38 -4.72 6.16
C VAL A 12 -6.54 -3.63 5.50
N ILE A 13 -7.19 -2.56 5.04
CA ILE A 13 -6.51 -1.45 4.37
C ILE A 13 -6.60 -0.21 5.25
N LEU A 14 -5.46 0.44 5.47
CA LEU A 14 -5.38 1.67 6.26
C LEU A 14 -5.18 2.87 5.33
N ILE A 15 -5.99 3.91 5.53
CA ILE A 15 -5.95 5.11 4.70
C ILE A 15 -5.94 6.36 5.59
N SER A 16 -5.64 7.51 4.98
CA SER A 16 -5.77 8.80 5.68
C SER A 16 -6.61 9.82 4.91
N GLY A 17 -6.86 9.60 3.63
CA GLY A 17 -7.59 10.56 2.81
C GLY A 17 -8.53 9.93 1.83
N ARG A 18 -8.41 10.31 0.56
CA ARG A 18 -9.31 9.88 -0.49
C ARG A 18 -9.22 8.37 -0.77
N GLY A 19 -8.04 7.81 -0.63
CA GLY A 19 -7.88 6.37 -0.77
C GLY A 19 -7.90 5.88 -2.20
N SER A 20 -7.24 6.59 -3.13
CA SER A 20 -7.25 6.15 -4.53
C SER A 20 -6.60 4.77 -4.69
N ASN A 21 -5.52 4.51 -3.98
CA ASN A 21 -4.90 3.19 -4.00
C ASN A 21 -5.81 2.13 -3.37
N MET A 22 -6.48 2.48 -2.27
CA MET A 22 -7.45 1.57 -1.67
C MET A 22 -8.56 1.22 -2.66
N GLN A 23 -9.08 2.22 -3.38
CA GLN A 23 -10.12 1.97 -4.37
C GLN A 23 -9.60 1.04 -5.47
N ALA A 24 -8.37 1.27 -5.94
CA ALA A 24 -7.77 0.42 -6.97
C ALA A 24 -7.64 -1.02 -6.48
N LEU A 25 -7.25 -1.21 -5.21
CA LEU A 25 -7.13 -2.55 -4.64
C LEU A 25 -8.48 -3.26 -4.57
N VAL A 26 -9.51 -2.56 -4.08
CA VAL A 26 -10.84 -3.15 -3.95
C VAL A 26 -11.39 -3.53 -5.33
N GLN A 27 -11.26 -2.62 -6.29
CA GLN A 27 -11.77 -2.87 -7.64
C GLN A 27 -11.04 -4.04 -8.28
N ALA A 28 -9.72 -4.10 -8.17
CA ALA A 28 -8.95 -5.20 -8.77
C ALA A 28 -9.29 -6.53 -8.09
N CYS A 29 -9.41 -6.53 -6.78
CA CYS A 29 -9.77 -7.74 -6.04
C CYS A 29 -11.07 -8.33 -6.57
N ARG A 30 -12.08 -7.49 -6.78
CA ARG A 30 -13.38 -7.93 -7.23
C ARG A 30 -13.39 -8.31 -8.70
N GLN A 31 -12.79 -7.49 -9.55
CA GLN A 31 -12.77 -7.74 -10.99
C GLN A 31 -11.97 -8.98 -11.34
N GLN A 32 -10.89 -9.22 -10.65
CA GLN A 32 -9.98 -10.32 -10.95
C GLN A 32 -10.28 -11.57 -10.12
N GLY A 33 -11.19 -11.49 -9.16
CA GLY A 33 -11.56 -12.63 -8.34
C GLY A 33 -10.40 -13.15 -7.49
N TRP A 34 -9.71 -12.27 -6.80
CA TRP A 34 -8.61 -12.70 -5.93
C TRP A 34 -9.15 -13.63 -4.84
N PRO A 35 -8.34 -14.60 -4.37
CA PRO A 35 -8.74 -15.41 -3.22
C PRO A 35 -8.54 -14.61 -1.93
N ALA A 36 -9.27 -13.50 -1.80
CA ALA A 36 -9.12 -12.56 -0.70
C ALA A 36 -10.43 -11.86 -0.41
N THR A 37 -10.58 -11.44 0.83
CA THR A 37 -11.68 -10.59 1.28
C THR A 37 -11.08 -9.29 1.81
N ILE A 38 -11.58 -8.15 1.32
CA ILE A 38 -11.23 -6.86 1.93
C ILE A 38 -12.13 -6.73 3.15
N ALA A 39 -11.57 -7.03 4.32
CA ALA A 39 -12.37 -7.17 5.55
C ALA A 39 -12.75 -5.83 6.14
N ALA A 40 -11.90 -4.80 5.98
CA ALA A 40 -12.20 -3.48 6.52
C ALA A 40 -11.29 -2.44 5.90
N VAL A 41 -11.76 -1.21 5.90
CA VAL A 41 -10.97 -0.02 5.60
C VAL A 41 -11.00 0.86 6.84
N ILE A 42 -9.83 1.18 7.37
CA ILE A 42 -9.69 1.96 8.60
C ILE A 42 -8.92 3.23 8.28
N ALA A 43 -9.45 4.37 8.71
CA ALA A 43 -8.82 5.65 8.43
C ALA A 43 -8.25 6.27 9.70
N SER A 44 -7.19 7.06 9.54
CA SER A 44 -6.58 7.82 10.64
C SER A 44 -7.29 9.14 10.92
N ARG A 45 -8.36 9.43 10.17
CA ARG A 45 -9.15 10.64 10.32
C ARG A 45 -10.62 10.31 10.03
N PRO A 46 -11.55 10.84 10.83
CA PRO A 46 -12.98 10.57 10.58
C PRO A 46 -13.51 11.20 9.30
N ASP A 47 -12.84 12.26 8.79
CA ASP A 47 -13.27 12.95 7.59
C ASP A 47 -12.62 12.41 6.31
N ALA A 48 -11.95 11.25 6.37
CA ALA A 48 -11.32 10.66 5.19
C ALA A 48 -12.40 10.28 4.17
N ALA A 49 -12.30 10.83 2.96
CA ALA A 49 -13.32 10.59 1.93
C ALA A 49 -13.39 9.13 1.50
N GLY A 50 -12.29 8.41 1.62
CA GLY A 50 -12.26 6.99 1.26
C GLY A 50 -13.18 6.13 2.11
N LEU A 51 -13.49 6.56 3.34
CA LEU A 51 -14.41 5.78 4.18
C LEU A 51 -15.80 5.70 3.58
N GLU A 52 -16.29 6.82 3.05
CA GLU A 52 -17.61 6.86 2.43
C GLU A 52 -17.66 5.93 1.22
N TRP A 53 -16.62 6.00 0.40
CA TRP A 53 -16.55 5.12 -0.78
C TRP A 53 -16.54 3.65 -0.36
N ALA A 54 -15.72 3.28 0.64
CA ALA A 54 -15.63 1.89 1.08
C ALA A 54 -16.95 1.39 1.66
N ALA A 55 -17.63 2.22 2.45
CA ALA A 55 -18.93 1.86 3.01
C ALA A 55 -19.94 1.61 1.89
N ALA A 56 -19.90 2.43 0.83
CA ALA A 56 -20.79 2.24 -0.31
C ALA A 56 -20.52 0.92 -1.03
N GLN A 57 -19.32 0.37 -0.92
CA GLN A 57 -18.98 -0.93 -1.48
C GLN A 57 -19.35 -2.09 -0.56
N GLY A 58 -19.94 -1.81 0.59
CA GLY A 58 -20.32 -2.83 1.54
C GLY A 58 -19.17 -3.31 2.43
N ILE A 59 -18.10 -2.53 2.53
CA ILE A 59 -16.92 -2.89 3.33
C ILE A 59 -17.06 -2.25 4.71
N ALA A 60 -16.71 -2.99 5.77
CA ALA A 60 -16.70 -2.43 7.12
C ALA A 60 -15.68 -1.28 7.20
N THR A 61 -16.04 -0.22 7.89
CA THR A 61 -15.17 0.95 8.03
C THR A 61 -15.04 1.35 9.49
N ALA A 62 -13.92 2.01 9.80
CA ALA A 62 -13.68 2.61 11.11
C ALA A 62 -12.73 3.79 10.95
N ALA A 63 -12.77 4.69 11.90
CA ALA A 63 -11.87 5.82 11.91
C ALA A 63 -11.32 6.02 13.33
N LEU A 64 -10.03 6.30 13.43
CA LEU A 64 -9.39 6.64 14.70
C LEU A 64 -8.64 7.95 14.50
N TYR A 65 -8.92 8.93 15.35
CA TYR A 65 -8.34 10.25 15.22
C TYR A 65 -7.26 10.45 16.27
N HIS A 66 -6.06 10.82 15.82
CA HIS A 66 -4.91 10.88 16.74
C HIS A 66 -5.11 11.84 17.90
N LYS A 67 -5.90 12.90 17.70
CA LYS A 67 -6.15 13.88 18.78
C LYS A 67 -7.00 13.31 19.90
N ASP A 68 -7.61 12.15 19.71
CA ASP A 68 -8.39 11.50 20.77
C ASP A 68 -7.53 10.66 21.69
N TYR A 69 -6.23 10.60 21.46
CA TYR A 69 -5.32 9.70 22.20
C TYR A 69 -4.18 10.50 22.82
N ALA A 70 -3.76 10.08 24.02
CA ALA A 70 -2.75 10.82 24.80
C ALA A 70 -1.35 10.68 24.21
N SER A 71 -1.09 9.62 23.44
CA SER A 71 0.24 9.36 22.91
C SER A 71 0.15 8.58 21.60
N ARG A 72 1.27 8.54 20.88
CA ARG A 72 1.38 7.72 19.68
C ARG A 72 1.16 6.24 20.02
N GLU A 73 1.71 5.79 21.14
CA GLU A 73 1.56 4.41 21.58
C GLU A 73 0.10 4.08 21.89
N ALA A 74 -0.63 4.99 22.51
CA ALA A 74 -2.05 4.79 22.78
C ALA A 74 -2.86 4.69 21.50
N PHE A 75 -2.56 5.57 20.52
CA PHE A 75 -3.21 5.52 19.22
C PHE A 75 -2.93 4.19 18.54
N ASP A 76 -1.66 3.77 18.51
CA ASP A 76 -1.28 2.54 17.84
C ASP A 76 -1.92 1.31 18.51
N ALA A 77 -2.05 1.33 19.84
CA ALA A 77 -2.71 0.23 20.53
C ALA A 77 -4.19 0.15 20.14
N ALA A 78 -4.86 1.29 20.07
CA ALA A 78 -6.26 1.33 19.64
C ALA A 78 -6.41 0.90 18.19
N LEU A 79 -5.48 1.33 17.33
CA LEU A 79 -5.49 0.93 15.93
C LEU A 79 -5.33 -0.58 15.80
N ALA A 80 -4.37 -1.16 16.54
CA ALA A 80 -4.17 -2.61 16.50
C ALA A 80 -5.41 -3.36 16.98
N ALA A 81 -6.07 -2.87 18.04
CA ALA A 81 -7.29 -3.50 18.52
C ALA A 81 -8.38 -3.50 17.44
N GLU A 82 -8.53 -2.37 16.74
CA GLU A 82 -9.52 -2.27 15.67
C GLU A 82 -9.18 -3.21 14.52
N ILE A 83 -7.92 -3.25 14.13
CA ILE A 83 -7.46 -4.13 13.04
C ILE A 83 -7.73 -5.59 13.41
N ASP A 84 -7.39 -5.98 14.63
CA ASP A 84 -7.46 -7.37 15.04
C ASP A 84 -8.90 -7.88 15.13
N LEU A 85 -9.90 -6.99 15.28
CA LEU A 85 -11.30 -7.38 15.17
C LEU A 85 -11.62 -8.05 13.85
N HIS A 86 -10.88 -7.71 12.81
CA HIS A 86 -11.12 -8.21 11.46
C HIS A 86 -10.22 -9.39 11.10
N ALA A 87 -9.38 -9.84 12.02
CA ALA A 87 -8.51 -11.01 11.86
C ALA A 87 -7.79 -11.04 10.51
N PRO A 88 -6.99 -10.01 10.18
CA PRO A 88 -6.36 -9.96 8.86
C PRO A 88 -5.17 -10.89 8.73
N ASP A 89 -4.99 -11.42 7.51
CA ASP A 89 -3.73 -12.04 7.12
C ASP A 89 -2.71 -10.98 6.71
N TYR A 90 -3.17 -9.90 6.09
CA TYR A 90 -2.31 -8.79 5.67
C TYR A 90 -2.95 -7.46 6.03
N VAL A 91 -2.11 -6.52 6.42
CA VAL A 91 -2.49 -5.13 6.69
C VAL A 91 -1.77 -4.27 5.64
N ILE A 92 -2.55 -3.53 4.87
CA ILE A 92 -2.03 -2.79 3.72
C ILE A 92 -2.16 -1.29 4.00
N LEU A 93 -1.04 -0.59 3.95
CA LEU A 93 -1.04 0.86 4.11
C LEU A 93 -1.18 1.49 2.74
N ALA A 94 -2.29 2.17 2.51
CA ALA A 94 -2.60 2.78 1.22
C ALA A 94 -2.80 4.28 1.41
N GLY A 95 -1.70 4.99 1.61
CA GLY A 95 -1.73 6.41 1.88
C GLY A 95 -2.03 6.73 3.35
N PHE A 96 -1.52 5.91 4.25
CA PHE A 96 -1.71 6.11 5.68
C PHE A 96 -0.63 7.07 6.20
N MET A 97 -1.04 8.25 6.63
CA MET A 97 -0.13 9.37 6.88
C MET A 97 0.27 9.48 8.36
N ARG A 98 0.42 8.35 9.05
CA ARG A 98 0.90 8.32 10.43
C ARG A 98 2.15 7.46 10.50
N VAL A 99 3.14 7.91 11.25
CA VAL A 99 4.34 7.11 11.53
C VAL A 99 3.97 6.11 12.62
N LEU A 100 4.14 4.83 12.31
CA LEU A 100 3.77 3.76 13.22
C LEU A 100 4.93 3.44 14.17
N THR A 101 4.61 3.12 15.40
CA THR A 101 5.63 2.78 16.39
C THR A 101 6.29 1.44 16.06
N PRO A 102 7.53 1.22 16.51
CA PRO A 102 8.16 -0.10 16.31
C PRO A 102 7.34 -1.25 16.88
N GLY A 103 6.68 -1.03 18.03
CA GLY A 103 5.83 -2.08 18.60
C GLY A 103 4.68 -2.47 17.69
N PHE A 104 4.01 -1.48 17.08
CA PHE A 104 2.95 -1.76 16.12
C PHE A 104 3.51 -2.53 14.91
N VAL A 105 4.61 -2.05 14.35
CA VAL A 105 5.20 -2.68 13.17
C VAL A 105 5.59 -4.13 13.47
N ASN A 106 6.19 -4.37 14.64
CA ASN A 106 6.61 -5.72 15.01
C ASN A 106 5.41 -6.65 15.21
N ARG A 107 4.26 -6.12 15.66
CA ARG A 107 3.06 -6.93 15.83
C ARG A 107 2.61 -7.55 14.51
N TYR A 108 2.80 -6.83 13.41
CA TYR A 108 2.39 -7.29 12.08
C TYR A 108 3.58 -7.64 11.19
N SER A 109 4.66 -8.08 11.81
CA SER A 109 5.89 -8.43 11.09
C SER A 109 5.61 -9.47 10.00
N GLY A 110 6.09 -9.20 8.79
CA GLY A 110 5.91 -10.11 7.66
C GLY A 110 4.55 -10.02 6.99
N ARG A 111 3.65 -9.16 7.48
CA ARG A 111 2.31 -9.02 6.89
C ARG A 111 1.80 -7.59 6.86
N LEU A 112 2.68 -6.62 7.04
CA LEU A 112 2.37 -5.19 6.92
C LEU A 112 3.08 -4.67 5.68
N VAL A 113 2.32 -4.12 4.74
CA VAL A 113 2.82 -3.74 3.41
C VAL A 113 2.42 -2.31 3.12
N ASN A 114 3.34 -1.55 2.51
CA ASN A 114 3.14 -0.14 2.18
C ASN A 114 3.49 0.13 0.73
N ILE A 115 2.95 1.21 0.19
CA ILE A 115 3.43 1.76 -1.06
C ILE A 115 4.02 3.15 -0.77
N HIS A 116 5.23 3.39 -1.29
CA HIS A 116 5.95 4.65 -1.09
C HIS A 116 6.17 5.30 -2.45
N PRO A 117 5.91 6.61 -2.59
CA PRO A 117 5.96 7.25 -3.90
C PRO A 117 7.37 7.70 -4.29
N SER A 118 8.31 6.76 -4.28
CA SER A 118 9.65 6.93 -4.85
C SER A 118 10.22 5.57 -5.18
N LEU A 119 11.33 5.57 -5.93
CA LEU A 119 12.07 4.34 -6.23
C LEU A 119 13.08 4.11 -5.09
N LEU A 120 12.59 3.56 -3.99
CA LEU A 120 13.46 3.26 -2.85
C LEU A 120 14.66 2.43 -3.30
N PRO A 121 15.85 2.69 -2.79
CA PRO A 121 16.20 3.51 -1.62
C PRO A 121 16.30 5.01 -1.87
N ALA A 122 15.99 5.49 -3.07
CA ALA A 122 15.99 6.93 -3.33
C ALA A 122 14.79 7.58 -2.65
N PHE A 123 15.00 8.75 -2.10
CA PHE A 123 13.97 9.64 -1.58
C PHE A 123 13.05 8.97 -0.56
N PRO A 124 13.58 8.47 0.55
CA PRO A 124 12.70 8.10 1.66
C PRO A 124 12.07 9.35 2.27
N GLY A 125 10.99 9.17 3.02
CA GLY A 125 10.34 10.28 3.73
C GLY A 125 9.30 10.99 2.89
N LEU A 126 9.14 12.28 3.14
CA LEU A 126 8.05 13.08 2.58
C LEU A 126 8.50 13.84 1.34
N HIS A 127 7.51 14.34 0.59
CA HIS A 127 7.72 15.24 -0.55
C HIS A 127 8.66 14.65 -1.60
N THR A 128 8.46 13.39 -1.92
CA THR A 128 9.36 12.67 -2.82
C THR A 128 9.40 13.24 -4.22
N HIS A 129 8.26 13.72 -4.72
CA HIS A 129 8.19 14.27 -6.08
C HIS A 129 8.99 15.55 -6.18
N ALA A 130 8.87 16.43 -5.19
CA ALA A 130 9.67 17.65 -5.17
C ALA A 130 11.15 17.33 -5.03
N GLN A 131 11.50 16.35 -4.21
CA GLN A 131 12.89 15.93 -4.05
C GLN A 131 13.47 15.39 -5.35
N ALA A 132 12.70 14.58 -6.08
CA ALA A 132 13.16 14.02 -7.34
C ALA A 132 13.44 15.12 -8.36
N LEU A 133 12.52 16.10 -8.45
CA LEU A 133 12.71 17.21 -9.38
C LEU A 133 13.94 18.05 -8.99
N ALA A 134 14.10 18.34 -7.71
CA ALA A 134 15.22 19.14 -7.24
C ALA A 134 16.56 18.45 -7.47
N THR A 135 16.58 17.13 -7.34
CA THR A 135 17.81 16.34 -7.52
C THR A 135 18.20 16.20 -8.99
N GLY A 136 17.20 16.26 -9.90
CA GLY A 136 17.47 16.16 -11.31
C GLY A 136 17.57 14.74 -11.84
N VAL A 137 16.99 13.77 -11.13
CA VAL A 137 16.95 12.39 -11.65
C VAL A 137 16.08 12.33 -12.89
N ARG A 138 16.33 11.34 -13.73
CA ARG A 138 15.56 11.20 -14.98
C ARG A 138 14.44 10.19 -14.87
N VAL A 139 14.43 9.37 -13.81
CA VAL A 139 13.40 8.37 -13.52
C VAL A 139 12.94 8.55 -12.08
N HIS A 140 11.64 8.33 -11.86
CA HIS A 140 11.05 8.38 -10.54
C HIS A 140 9.98 7.28 -10.49
N GLY A 141 9.29 7.12 -9.36
CA GLY A 141 8.27 6.09 -9.33
C GLY A 141 7.76 5.76 -7.94
N CYS A 142 7.46 4.49 -7.75
CA CYS A 142 6.90 4.00 -6.50
C CYS A 142 7.46 2.64 -6.14
N THR A 143 7.34 2.29 -4.87
CA THR A 143 7.83 1.02 -4.34
C THR A 143 6.79 0.41 -3.41
N VAL A 144 6.45 -0.85 -3.66
CA VAL A 144 5.63 -1.66 -2.75
C VAL A 144 6.58 -2.52 -1.93
N HIS A 145 6.48 -2.43 -0.61
CA HIS A 145 7.45 -3.09 0.26
C HIS A 145 6.83 -3.52 1.58
N PHE A 146 7.42 -4.52 2.20
CA PHE A 146 7.07 -4.85 3.57
C PHE A 146 7.59 -3.76 4.50
N VAL A 147 6.82 -3.47 5.54
CA VAL A 147 7.18 -2.44 6.50
C VAL A 147 7.99 -3.07 7.62
N THR A 148 9.11 -2.43 7.95
CA THR A 148 9.97 -2.79 9.07
C THR A 148 10.10 -1.57 9.98
N PRO A 149 10.67 -1.72 11.20
CA PRO A 149 10.82 -0.55 12.07
C PRO A 149 11.68 0.57 11.51
N VAL A 150 12.55 0.27 10.53
CA VAL A 150 13.33 1.32 9.87
C VAL A 150 12.47 1.90 8.75
N LEU A 151 12.24 3.21 8.80
CA LEU A 151 11.31 3.88 7.87
C LEU A 151 11.76 3.69 6.42
N ASP A 152 10.82 3.30 5.57
CA ASP A 152 11.00 3.18 4.12
C ASP A 152 12.22 2.33 3.74
N HIS A 153 12.46 1.23 4.47
CA HIS A 153 13.65 0.41 4.29
C HIS A 153 13.35 -1.10 4.20
N GLY A 154 12.09 -1.49 4.13
CA GLY A 154 11.74 -2.90 4.14
C GLY A 154 11.92 -3.59 2.78
N PRO A 155 11.86 -4.93 2.77
CA PRO A 155 12.05 -5.70 1.54
C PRO A 155 11.03 -5.34 0.46
N ILE A 156 11.50 -5.26 -0.78
CA ILE A 156 10.72 -4.72 -1.89
C ILE A 156 10.00 -5.86 -2.62
N ILE A 157 8.69 -5.67 -2.84
CA ILE A 157 7.87 -6.62 -3.59
C ILE A 157 7.82 -6.23 -5.06
N ALA A 158 7.58 -4.95 -5.36
CA ALA A 158 7.43 -4.48 -6.74
C ALA A 158 7.74 -2.99 -6.80
N GLN A 159 8.10 -2.52 -7.99
CA GLN A 159 8.32 -1.10 -8.22
C GLN A 159 7.68 -0.68 -9.53
N GLY A 160 7.28 0.59 -9.60
CA GLY A 160 6.80 1.19 -10.83
C GLY A 160 7.64 2.41 -11.16
N CYS A 161 7.98 2.63 -12.44
CA CYS A 161 8.81 3.76 -12.80
C CYS A 161 8.20 4.60 -13.90
N VAL A 162 8.48 5.90 -13.83
CA VAL A 162 8.01 6.89 -14.79
C VAL A 162 9.17 7.79 -15.18
N PRO A 163 9.15 8.33 -16.39
CA PRO A 163 10.14 9.36 -16.75
C PRO A 163 9.77 10.69 -16.10
N ILE A 164 10.78 11.52 -15.87
CA ILE A 164 10.56 12.93 -15.57
C ILE A 164 10.57 13.68 -16.88
N LEU A 165 9.51 14.46 -17.12
CA LEU A 165 9.32 15.16 -18.38
C LEU A 165 9.62 16.64 -18.21
N ALA A 166 9.98 17.29 -19.32
CA ALA A 166 10.26 18.71 -19.29
C ALA A 166 9.04 19.50 -18.78
N GLY A 167 9.29 20.43 -17.88
CA GLY A 167 8.23 21.26 -17.31
C GLY A 167 7.42 20.61 -16.22
N ASP A 168 7.83 19.43 -15.73
CA ASP A 168 7.12 18.76 -14.66
C ASP A 168 7.09 19.62 -13.41
N THR A 169 5.93 19.64 -12.77
CA THR A 169 5.75 20.12 -11.40
C THR A 169 5.62 18.90 -10.49
N PRO A 170 5.78 19.10 -9.18
CA PRO A 170 5.51 17.97 -8.27
C PRO A 170 4.12 17.36 -8.48
N GLU A 171 3.12 18.18 -8.78
CA GLU A 171 1.75 17.71 -8.97
C GLU A 171 1.62 16.87 -10.23
N ARG A 172 2.24 17.29 -11.33
CA ARG A 172 2.20 16.51 -12.57
C ARG A 172 2.94 15.19 -12.42
N LEU A 173 4.09 15.24 -11.75
CA LEU A 173 4.87 14.04 -11.53
C LEU A 173 4.10 13.07 -10.63
N ALA A 174 3.44 13.58 -9.58
CA ALA A 174 2.64 12.76 -8.69
C ALA A 174 1.52 12.06 -9.45
N GLU A 175 0.85 12.76 -10.37
CA GLU A 175 -0.22 12.15 -11.17
C GLU A 175 0.32 11.01 -12.04
N ARG A 176 1.50 11.21 -12.60
CA ARG A 176 2.11 10.17 -13.45
C ARG A 176 2.52 8.96 -12.61
N VAL A 177 3.11 9.21 -11.44
CA VAL A 177 3.50 8.12 -10.53
C VAL A 177 2.26 7.35 -10.10
N LEU A 178 1.14 8.05 -9.83
CA LEU A 178 -0.08 7.39 -9.40
C LEU A 178 -0.55 6.34 -10.41
N GLU A 179 -0.33 6.58 -11.70
CA GLU A 179 -0.72 5.62 -12.74
C GLU A 179 0.01 4.29 -12.56
N VAL A 180 1.31 4.33 -12.26
CA VAL A 180 2.03 3.06 -12.04
C VAL A 180 1.79 2.51 -10.64
N GLU A 181 1.46 3.35 -9.66
CA GLU A 181 1.03 2.85 -8.35
C GLU A 181 -0.21 1.95 -8.52
N HIS A 182 -1.15 2.39 -9.34
CA HIS A 182 -2.39 1.65 -9.56
C HIS A 182 -2.19 0.35 -10.37
N GLN A 183 -0.99 0.13 -10.88
CA GLN A 183 -0.61 -1.14 -11.50
C GLN A 183 0.19 -2.01 -10.53
N ALA A 184 1.20 -1.41 -9.90
CA ALA A 184 2.12 -2.16 -9.06
C ALA A 184 1.47 -2.63 -7.76
N PHE A 185 0.65 -1.78 -7.13
CA PHE A 185 0.06 -2.13 -5.84
C PHE A 185 -0.96 -3.26 -5.98
N PRO A 186 -1.95 -3.18 -6.87
CA PRO A 186 -2.85 -4.32 -7.02
C PRO A 186 -2.15 -5.61 -7.41
N ALA A 187 -1.14 -5.54 -8.27
CA ALA A 187 -0.40 -6.76 -8.65
C ALA A 187 0.29 -7.38 -7.43
N ALA A 188 0.98 -6.56 -6.63
CA ALA A 188 1.70 -7.06 -5.47
C ALA A 188 0.73 -7.63 -4.42
N VAL A 189 -0.37 -6.94 -4.15
CA VAL A 189 -1.33 -7.42 -3.15
C VAL A 189 -2.02 -8.69 -3.64
N ARG A 190 -2.27 -8.80 -4.94
CA ARG A 190 -2.80 -10.05 -5.49
C ARG A 190 -1.85 -11.21 -5.25
N TRP A 191 -0.53 -11.02 -5.47
CA TRP A 191 0.42 -12.09 -5.21
C TRP A 191 0.40 -12.50 -3.73
N LEU A 192 0.26 -11.53 -2.83
CA LEU A 192 0.12 -11.84 -1.40
C LEU A 192 -1.14 -12.67 -1.15
N ALA A 193 -2.26 -12.25 -1.74
CA ALA A 193 -3.54 -12.96 -1.57
C ALA A 193 -3.45 -14.39 -2.09
N GLU A 194 -2.68 -14.60 -3.15
CA GLU A 194 -2.51 -15.92 -3.76
C GLU A 194 -1.49 -16.79 -3.02
N GLY A 195 -0.84 -16.25 -1.99
CA GLY A 195 0.16 -17.00 -1.23
C GLY A 195 1.48 -17.19 -1.96
N ARG A 196 1.78 -16.32 -2.91
CA ARG A 196 2.96 -16.47 -3.77
C ARG A 196 4.20 -15.75 -3.25
N VAL A 197 4.07 -14.94 -2.20
CA VAL A 197 5.15 -14.06 -1.75
C VAL A 197 5.84 -14.67 -0.54
N THR A 198 7.17 -14.76 -0.58
CA THR A 198 7.97 -15.28 0.52
C THR A 198 9.08 -14.27 0.85
N LEU A 199 9.21 -13.97 2.14
CA LEU A 199 10.36 -13.19 2.63
C LEU A 199 11.54 -14.14 2.84
N THR A 200 12.68 -13.79 2.28
CA THR A 200 13.87 -14.61 2.42
C THR A 200 14.67 -14.19 3.66
N ASN A 201 15.60 -15.05 4.07
CA ASN A 201 16.44 -14.76 5.25
C ASN A 201 17.38 -13.58 5.05
N ASP A 202 17.66 -13.21 3.81
CA ASP A 202 18.53 -12.07 3.51
C ASP A 202 17.74 -10.79 3.20
N HIS A 203 16.51 -10.71 3.70
CA HIS A 203 15.64 -9.53 3.59
C HIS A 203 15.27 -9.18 2.15
N ARG A 204 15.09 -10.20 1.33
CA ARG A 204 14.57 -10.02 -0.02
C ARG A 204 13.22 -10.72 -0.14
N VAL A 205 12.58 -10.53 -1.29
CA VAL A 205 11.27 -11.08 -1.58
C VAL A 205 11.37 -11.98 -2.79
N ASP A 206 10.86 -13.20 -2.64
CA ASP A 206 10.64 -14.11 -3.79
C ASP A 206 9.15 -14.15 -4.09
N VAL A 207 8.81 -14.18 -5.37
CA VAL A 207 7.41 -14.33 -5.79
C VAL A 207 7.34 -15.59 -6.67
N GLN A 208 6.51 -16.53 -6.26
CA GLN A 208 6.33 -17.78 -6.98
C GLN A 208 5.85 -17.51 -8.41
N GLY A 209 6.44 -18.19 -9.39
CA GLY A 209 6.14 -17.97 -10.79
C GLY A 209 6.98 -16.90 -11.45
N ASP A 210 7.78 -16.21 -10.67
CA ASP A 210 8.73 -15.20 -11.15
C ASP A 210 8.08 -14.17 -12.09
N PRO A 211 6.98 -13.53 -11.68
CA PRO A 211 6.33 -12.52 -12.53
C PRO A 211 7.22 -11.30 -12.70
N ASP A 212 6.92 -10.50 -13.71
CA ASP A 212 7.58 -9.20 -13.84
C ASP A 212 7.15 -8.31 -12.69
N ARG A 213 8.11 -7.78 -11.94
CA ARG A 213 7.86 -6.98 -10.74
C ARG A 213 8.21 -5.52 -10.94
N LEU A 214 8.51 -5.13 -12.18
CA LEU A 214 8.72 -3.73 -12.57
C LEU A 214 7.61 -3.31 -13.51
N PHE A 215 6.92 -2.24 -13.16
CA PHE A 215 5.83 -1.67 -13.94
C PHE A 215 6.30 -0.35 -14.52
N THR A 216 6.16 -0.17 -15.83
CA THR A 216 6.64 1.04 -16.48
C THR A 216 5.48 1.83 -17.06
N TRP A 217 5.59 3.13 -16.92
CA TRP A 217 4.60 4.05 -17.47
C TRP A 217 4.70 4.08 -19.00
N SER A 218 3.54 4.18 -19.63
CA SER A 218 3.48 4.25 -21.08
C SER A 218 2.72 5.50 -21.51
N ALA A 219 3.36 6.33 -22.34
CA ALA A 219 2.72 7.52 -22.89
C ALA A 219 1.55 7.16 -23.81
N ALA A 220 1.56 5.98 -24.42
CA ALA A 220 0.47 5.54 -25.30
C ALA A 220 -0.83 5.34 -24.52
N ALA A 221 -0.77 4.96 -23.28
CA ALA A 221 -1.96 4.88 -22.44
C ALA A 221 -2.64 6.23 -22.19
N UNK A 222 -1.92 7.09 -22.29
CA UNK A 222 -2.48 8.37 -22.05
C UNK A 222 -2.99 9.00 -23.29
N ALA A 223 -2.74 8.40 -24.30
CA ALA A 223 -3.19 8.97 -25.58
C ALA A 223 -4.65 8.66 -25.93
N UNK A 224 -4.80 8.07 -25.22
CA UNK A 224 -6.11 7.68 -25.42
C UNK A 224 -7.19 8.28 -25.06
#